data_0cb40ddde65b476589c846192f6e5398
#
_entry.id   0cb40ddde65b476589c846192f6e5398
#
_cell.length_a   1.000
_cell.length_b   1.000
_cell.length_c   1.000
_cell.angle_alpha   90.00
_cell.angle_beta   90.00
_cell.angle_gamma   90.00
#
_symmetry.space_group_name_H-M   'P 1'
#
loop_
_entity.id
_entity.type
_entity.pdbx_description
1 polymer ?
#
loop_
_entity_poly.entity_id
_entity_poly.type
_entity_poly.pdbx_seq_one_letter_code
_entity_poly.pdbx_strand_id
1 'polypeptide(L)'
;MYNNSQHTFTSHDGTELFYQHWATATPSTTKKAIILFHRGHEHSGRMAHLVNELNLPDFDFFAWDARGHGHSPGERGDAPSFSACVKDIQTFVRHIEQQYAISAENIAVVAQSVGAVLAATWVHDYAPRIRALCLASPAFDIKLYVPFAEPSLRVMAKLRGNFFIQSYVKANMLTHDKQRAQSYDTDPRIAKAISVRMLLGLYDASKRIVADAQNIFVPTQVLCSGSDFVVFQKPQQQFYQKLPHPKKEFHILDGFFHDTLGEKDRHIATEKIRRFIQQCFAVEYQAPDLLNADKIGSSCAIAENLSSPLHVKSMKNAFWEITKKNLKIGSQLSKGLKIGEDTGYDSGSTLDFVYRNQTESSNPIGKIIDRQYLNAIGWRGIRVRKQNIEHLVQKYADILIKKRKPLRIMDIASGHGRYILDAVTQLPKRPDSILLRDYSDINVQAGQQMIAERGLSDLAEFVQADAFDTQSLASVKPKPTLAVVSGLYELFSDNDLLRQSLEGLSKAILKDGYLIYTGQIWHPQQEFIARALTSHREGDAWVMRLRSQAEMDALVEAAGFKKVDQCIDEFGIFTVSVAQKL
;
A
#
# COMPACT_ATOMS: atom_id res chain seq x y z
N MET A 1 -19.45 31.79 8.29
CA MET A 1 -20.19 30.89 7.38
C MET A 1 -19.20 30.33 6.40
N TYR A 2 -19.21 29.02 6.15
CA TYR A 2 -18.39 28.41 5.12
C TYR A 2 -18.95 28.72 3.72
N ASN A 3 -18.07 28.93 2.75
CA ASN A 3 -18.44 29.04 1.34
C ASN A 3 -18.28 27.66 0.69
N ASN A 4 -19.38 27.06 0.22
CA ASN A 4 -19.37 25.77 -0.46
C ASN A 4 -19.17 25.93 -1.96
N SER A 5 -18.24 25.15 -2.52
CA SER A 5 -18.00 25.05 -3.96
C SER A 5 -17.83 23.58 -4.37
N GLN A 6 -18.17 23.28 -5.63
CA GLN A 6 -18.13 21.93 -6.20
C GLN A 6 -17.06 21.89 -7.29
N HIS A 7 -16.27 20.82 -7.29
CA HIS A 7 -15.12 20.66 -8.16
C HIS A 7 -14.96 19.20 -8.60
N THR A 8 -14.04 19.00 -9.55
CA THR A 8 -13.51 17.67 -9.88
C THR A 8 -12.00 17.66 -9.73
N PHE A 9 -11.43 16.49 -9.59
CA PHE A 9 -9.99 16.25 -9.70
C PHE A 9 -9.73 15.02 -10.57
N THR A 10 -8.65 15.06 -11.32
CA THR A 10 -8.23 13.95 -12.18
C THR A 10 -7.51 12.91 -11.32
N SER A 11 -8.06 11.70 -11.26
CA SER A 11 -7.46 10.60 -10.51
C SER A 11 -6.32 9.91 -11.27
N HIS A 12 -5.70 8.92 -10.62
CA HIS A 12 -4.47 8.23 -11.07
C HIS A 12 -4.57 7.55 -12.44
N ASP A 13 -5.78 7.30 -12.93
CA ASP A 13 -6.07 6.64 -14.22
C ASP A 13 -6.78 7.57 -15.22
N GLY A 14 -6.82 8.87 -14.93
CA GLY A 14 -7.48 9.88 -15.76
C GLY A 14 -8.97 10.07 -15.49
N THR A 15 -9.55 9.33 -14.53
CA THR A 15 -10.97 9.49 -14.16
C THR A 15 -11.18 10.79 -13.40
N GLU A 16 -12.17 11.60 -13.82
CA GLU A 16 -12.57 12.81 -13.11
C GLU A 16 -13.50 12.48 -11.96
N LEU A 17 -13.06 12.69 -10.72
CA LEU A 17 -13.84 12.43 -9.51
C LEU A 17 -14.32 13.73 -8.88
N PHE A 18 -15.55 13.71 -8.40
CA PHE A 18 -16.24 14.87 -7.80
C PHE A 18 -15.82 15.06 -6.34
N TYR A 19 -15.71 16.32 -5.90
CA TYR A 19 -15.61 16.69 -4.50
C TYR A 19 -16.26 18.03 -4.20
N GLN A 20 -16.59 18.25 -2.93
CA GLN A 20 -17.04 19.52 -2.39
C GLN A 20 -15.95 20.12 -1.52
N HIS A 21 -15.82 21.44 -1.58
CA HIS A 21 -14.92 22.24 -0.77
C HIS A 21 -15.71 23.30 -0.02
N TRP A 22 -15.57 23.36 1.28
CA TRP A 22 -16.08 24.41 2.15
C TRP A 22 -14.90 25.21 2.66
N ALA A 23 -14.67 26.36 2.05
CA ALA A 23 -13.59 27.25 2.42
C ALA A 23 -13.88 27.98 3.72
N THR A 24 -12.90 28.03 4.63
CA THR A 24 -12.99 28.82 5.85
C THR A 24 -13.04 30.32 5.51
N ALA A 25 -13.85 31.07 6.27
CA ALA A 25 -13.85 32.53 6.24
C ALA A 25 -12.77 33.16 7.14
N THR A 26 -12.10 32.34 7.97
CA THR A 26 -11.09 32.81 8.91
C THR A 26 -9.71 32.83 8.26
N PRO A 27 -9.10 33.99 8.01
CA PRO A 27 -7.75 34.05 7.47
C PRO A 27 -6.76 33.39 8.45
N SER A 28 -5.91 32.51 7.94
CA SER A 28 -4.83 31.91 8.71
C SER A 28 -3.55 31.90 7.90
N THR A 29 -2.42 32.16 8.54
CA THR A 29 -1.09 32.03 7.94
C THR A 29 -0.75 30.56 7.64
N THR A 30 -1.28 29.64 8.43
CA THR A 30 -1.16 28.19 8.25
C THR A 30 -2.52 27.62 7.94
N LYS A 31 -2.72 27.23 6.68
CA LYS A 31 -3.95 26.58 6.24
C LYS A 31 -4.05 25.18 6.82
N LYS A 32 -5.25 24.82 7.30
CA LYS A 32 -5.58 23.51 7.87
C LYS A 32 -6.78 22.94 7.14
N ALA A 33 -6.86 21.62 7.04
CA ALA A 33 -7.98 20.95 6.38
C ALA A 33 -8.51 19.74 7.14
N ILE A 34 -9.81 19.49 6.94
CA ILE A 34 -10.45 18.22 7.30
C ILE A 34 -10.97 17.58 6.02
N ILE A 35 -10.56 16.34 5.79
CA ILE A 35 -11.06 15.54 4.68
C ILE A 35 -12.08 14.53 5.20
N LEU A 36 -13.25 14.51 4.57
CA LEU A 36 -14.39 13.67 4.95
C LEU A 36 -14.56 12.55 3.93
N PHE A 37 -14.50 11.29 4.35
CA PHE A 37 -14.75 10.12 3.52
C PHE A 37 -16.06 9.44 3.94
N HIS A 38 -17.02 9.43 3.01
CA HIS A 38 -18.36 8.89 3.23
C HIS A 38 -18.36 7.36 3.41
N ARG A 39 -19.40 6.82 4.05
CA ARG A 39 -19.62 5.37 4.15
C ARG A 39 -20.04 4.77 2.80
N GLY A 40 -20.01 3.44 2.70
CA GLY A 40 -20.50 2.73 1.52
C GLY A 40 -21.91 3.15 1.12
N HIS A 41 -22.22 3.09 -0.16
CA HIS A 41 -23.48 3.47 -0.80
C HIS A 41 -23.80 4.97 -0.84
N GLU A 42 -23.17 5.81 -0.02
CA GLU A 42 -23.45 7.25 0.12
C GLU A 42 -22.54 8.15 -0.73
N HIS A 43 -22.50 9.42 -0.41
CA HIS A 43 -21.77 10.46 -1.11
C HIS A 43 -21.46 11.67 -0.20
N SER A 44 -20.61 12.59 -0.65
CA SER A 44 -20.16 13.78 0.08
C SER A 44 -21.29 14.65 0.65
N GLY A 45 -22.38 14.80 -0.08
CA GLY A 45 -23.51 15.61 0.37
C GLY A 45 -24.13 15.14 1.70
N ARG A 46 -23.97 13.86 2.03
CA ARG A 46 -24.46 13.32 3.31
C ARG A 46 -23.49 13.56 4.49
N MET A 47 -22.30 14.07 4.19
CA MET A 47 -21.29 14.50 5.18
C MET A 47 -21.31 16.02 5.44
N ALA A 48 -22.04 16.80 4.65
CA ALA A 48 -22.03 18.26 4.66
C ALA A 48 -22.42 18.88 6.03
N HIS A 49 -23.29 18.22 6.81
CA HIS A 49 -23.67 18.68 8.15
C HIS A 49 -22.48 18.74 9.12
N LEU A 50 -21.46 17.88 8.94
CA LEU A 50 -20.27 17.84 9.79
C LEU A 50 -19.44 19.12 9.70
N VAL A 51 -19.50 19.84 8.59
CA VAL A 51 -18.77 21.11 8.39
C VAL A 51 -19.15 22.13 9.49
N ASN A 52 -20.42 22.21 9.83
CA ASN A 52 -20.89 23.09 10.91
C ASN A 52 -20.84 22.42 12.30
N GLU A 53 -21.18 21.13 12.38
CA GLU A 53 -21.31 20.42 13.65
C GLU A 53 -19.95 20.15 14.33
N LEU A 54 -18.87 19.98 13.54
CA LEU A 54 -17.52 19.89 14.11
C LEU A 54 -17.04 21.22 14.69
N ASN A 55 -17.61 22.35 14.29
CA ASN A 55 -17.30 23.67 14.83
C ASN A 55 -15.79 23.96 14.91
N LEU A 56 -15.11 23.83 13.78
CA LEU A 56 -13.68 24.09 13.59
C LEU A 56 -13.50 25.19 12.54
N PRO A 57 -13.78 26.47 12.88
CA PRO A 57 -13.93 27.56 11.91
C PRO A 57 -12.64 27.97 11.18
N ASP A 58 -11.48 27.52 11.65
CA ASP A 58 -10.16 27.77 11.06
C ASP A 58 -9.67 26.64 10.13
N PHE A 59 -10.55 25.68 9.80
CA PHE A 59 -10.25 24.60 8.87
C PHE A 59 -11.05 24.73 7.57
N ASP A 60 -10.42 24.43 6.44
CA ASP A 60 -11.13 24.09 5.21
C ASP A 60 -11.67 22.66 5.30
N PHE A 61 -12.83 22.39 4.71
CA PHE A 61 -13.38 21.04 4.64
C PHE A 61 -13.44 20.56 3.20
N PHE A 62 -13.10 19.30 3.00
CA PHE A 62 -13.18 18.61 1.71
C PHE A 62 -13.93 17.32 1.88
N ALA A 63 -14.86 17.01 0.98
CA ALA A 63 -15.55 15.73 0.94
C ALA A 63 -15.67 15.24 -0.50
N TRP A 64 -15.17 14.07 -0.79
CA TRP A 64 -15.21 13.48 -2.12
C TRP A 64 -16.45 12.61 -2.33
N ASP A 65 -16.78 12.33 -3.58
CA ASP A 65 -17.61 11.20 -3.98
C ASP A 65 -16.69 10.12 -4.55
N ALA A 66 -16.66 8.95 -3.92
CA ALA A 66 -15.88 7.82 -4.41
C ALA A 66 -16.40 7.35 -5.78
N ARG A 67 -15.60 6.60 -6.54
CA ARG A 67 -16.02 6.01 -7.82
C ARG A 67 -17.35 5.27 -7.67
N GLY A 68 -18.25 5.41 -8.64
CA GLY A 68 -19.56 4.79 -8.60
C GLY A 68 -20.48 5.30 -7.49
N HIS A 69 -20.18 6.46 -6.90
CA HIS A 69 -20.97 7.10 -5.86
C HIS A 69 -21.27 8.57 -6.20
N GLY A 70 -22.36 9.10 -5.67
CA GLY A 70 -22.74 10.51 -5.77
C GLY A 70 -22.70 11.06 -7.21
N HIS A 71 -21.90 12.10 -7.42
CA HIS A 71 -21.66 12.73 -8.72
C HIS A 71 -20.44 12.17 -9.46
N SER A 72 -19.62 11.33 -8.80
CA SER A 72 -18.50 10.67 -9.47
C SER A 72 -18.95 9.62 -10.48
N PRO A 73 -18.22 9.45 -11.59
CA PRO A 73 -18.55 8.48 -12.64
C PRO A 73 -18.33 7.03 -12.17
N GLY A 74 -18.81 6.10 -12.99
CA GLY A 74 -18.71 4.67 -12.76
C GLY A 74 -20.07 4.03 -12.47
N GLU A 75 -20.11 2.70 -12.53
CA GLU A 75 -21.29 1.92 -12.19
C GLU A 75 -21.57 2.00 -10.69
N ARG A 76 -22.83 2.22 -10.32
CA ARG A 76 -23.21 2.45 -8.91
C ARG A 76 -22.85 1.25 -8.03
N GLY A 77 -22.04 1.50 -6.99
CA GLY A 77 -21.57 0.47 -6.05
C GLY A 77 -20.43 -0.38 -6.59
N ASP A 78 -19.75 0.03 -7.66
CA ASP A 78 -18.58 -0.65 -8.23
C ASP A 78 -17.39 0.29 -8.43
N ALA A 79 -16.21 -0.30 -8.50
CA ALA A 79 -14.94 0.30 -8.91
C ALA A 79 -14.05 -0.80 -9.52
N PRO A 80 -12.98 -0.44 -10.26
CA PRO A 80 -12.05 -1.42 -10.82
C PRO A 80 -11.45 -2.37 -9.77
N SER A 81 -11.15 -1.88 -8.58
CA SER A 81 -10.74 -2.65 -7.40
C SER A 81 -10.84 -1.78 -6.13
N PHE A 82 -10.79 -2.41 -4.97
CA PHE A 82 -10.70 -1.68 -3.69
C PHE A 82 -9.39 -0.86 -3.61
N SER A 83 -8.30 -1.40 -4.11
CA SER A 83 -7.00 -0.70 -4.16
C SER A 83 -7.01 0.51 -5.10
N ALA A 84 -7.83 0.51 -6.17
CA ALA A 84 -8.02 1.69 -7.02
C ALA A 84 -8.64 2.85 -6.23
N CYS A 85 -9.62 2.58 -5.37
CA CYS A 85 -10.20 3.61 -4.50
C CYS A 85 -9.18 4.12 -3.45
N VAL A 86 -8.27 3.27 -2.97
CA VAL A 86 -7.17 3.70 -2.09
C VAL A 86 -6.19 4.64 -2.83
N LYS A 87 -5.88 4.34 -4.10
CA LYS A 87 -5.07 5.24 -4.97
C LYS A 87 -5.79 6.56 -5.24
N ASP A 88 -7.11 6.54 -5.37
CA ASP A 88 -7.91 7.76 -5.52
C ASP A 88 -7.76 8.67 -4.30
N ILE A 89 -7.78 8.11 -3.06
CA ILE A 89 -7.52 8.88 -1.84
C ILE A 89 -6.13 9.54 -1.91
N GLN A 90 -5.10 8.78 -2.27
CA GLN A 90 -3.75 9.32 -2.39
C GLN A 90 -3.68 10.47 -3.41
N THR A 91 -4.36 10.31 -4.55
CA THR A 91 -4.41 11.35 -5.59
C THR A 91 -5.19 12.57 -5.12
N PHE A 92 -6.32 12.36 -4.42
CA PHE A 92 -7.14 13.44 -3.88
C PHE A 92 -6.39 14.26 -2.82
N VAL A 93 -5.70 13.61 -1.90
CA VAL A 93 -4.90 14.32 -0.89
C VAL A 93 -3.78 15.11 -1.54
N ARG A 94 -3.05 14.54 -2.50
CA ARG A 94 -2.05 15.28 -3.29
C ARG A 94 -2.64 16.46 -4.06
N HIS A 95 -3.83 16.30 -4.62
CA HIS A 95 -4.54 17.40 -5.27
C HIS A 95 -4.81 18.54 -4.28
N ILE A 96 -5.28 18.23 -3.06
CA ILE A 96 -5.51 19.23 -2.01
C ILE A 96 -4.20 19.94 -1.63
N GLU A 97 -3.11 19.19 -1.43
CA GLU A 97 -1.81 19.76 -1.11
C GLU A 97 -1.33 20.75 -2.18
N GLN A 98 -1.48 20.40 -3.45
CA GLN A 98 -0.99 21.20 -4.57
C GLN A 98 -1.91 22.37 -4.89
N GLN A 99 -3.21 22.14 -4.98
CA GLN A 99 -4.19 23.14 -5.42
C GLN A 99 -4.46 24.19 -4.35
N TYR A 100 -4.47 23.79 -3.06
CA TYR A 100 -4.83 24.67 -1.95
C TYR A 100 -3.64 25.08 -1.10
N ALA A 101 -2.44 24.55 -1.39
CA ALA A 101 -1.22 24.77 -0.63
C ALA A 101 -1.37 24.42 0.86
N ILE A 102 -1.97 23.24 1.14
CA ILE A 102 -2.17 22.69 2.49
C ILE A 102 -1.27 21.47 2.61
N SER A 103 -0.24 21.51 3.47
CA SER A 103 0.64 20.36 3.69
C SER A 103 -0.10 19.22 4.39
N ALA A 104 0.29 17.96 4.12
CA ALA A 104 -0.32 16.79 4.76
C ALA A 104 -0.32 16.89 6.31
N GLU A 105 0.73 17.46 6.90
CA GLU A 105 0.86 17.69 8.34
C GLU A 105 -0.22 18.63 8.93
N ASN A 106 -0.93 19.34 8.08
CA ASN A 106 -2.05 20.20 8.43
C ASN A 106 -3.41 19.62 8.04
N ILE A 107 -3.47 18.33 7.74
CA ILE A 107 -4.69 17.61 7.35
C ILE A 107 -5.11 16.66 8.46
N ALA A 108 -6.40 16.69 8.82
CA ALA A 108 -7.08 15.65 9.58
C ALA A 108 -8.08 14.92 8.67
N VAL A 109 -8.26 13.62 8.91
CA VAL A 109 -9.19 12.79 8.15
C VAL A 109 -10.29 12.28 9.07
N VAL A 110 -11.55 12.44 8.66
CA VAL A 110 -12.73 11.85 9.30
C VAL A 110 -13.41 10.93 8.30
N ALA A 111 -13.50 9.66 8.62
CA ALA A 111 -13.98 8.64 7.71
C ALA A 111 -14.96 7.69 8.39
N GLN A 112 -15.98 7.21 7.65
CA GLN A 112 -17.00 6.33 8.21
C GLN A 112 -17.13 5.03 7.43
N SER A 113 -17.29 3.90 8.15
CA SER A 113 -17.63 2.58 7.61
C SER A 113 -16.65 2.12 6.52
N VAL A 114 -17.08 1.92 5.28
CA VAL A 114 -16.22 1.56 4.12
C VAL A 114 -15.18 2.65 3.88
N GLY A 115 -15.56 3.94 3.97
CA GLY A 115 -14.62 5.07 3.87
C GLY A 115 -13.54 5.01 4.95
N ALA A 116 -13.87 4.53 6.16
CA ALA A 116 -12.90 4.34 7.24
C ALA A 116 -11.89 3.22 6.93
N VAL A 117 -12.33 2.13 6.27
CA VAL A 117 -11.41 1.07 5.83
C VAL A 117 -10.50 1.57 4.71
N LEU A 118 -11.06 2.33 3.75
CA LEU A 118 -10.27 2.96 2.68
C LEU A 118 -9.20 3.91 3.27
N ALA A 119 -9.59 4.78 4.21
CA ALA A 119 -8.68 5.71 4.86
C ALA A 119 -7.59 5.00 5.69
N ALA A 120 -7.94 3.97 6.47
CA ALA A 120 -6.98 3.17 7.23
C ALA A 120 -6.02 2.42 6.31
N THR A 121 -6.52 1.87 5.20
CA THR A 121 -5.70 1.20 4.18
C THR A 121 -4.72 2.19 3.53
N TRP A 122 -5.20 3.37 3.16
CA TRP A 122 -4.35 4.43 2.61
C TRP A 122 -3.24 4.86 3.58
N VAL A 123 -3.58 5.06 4.86
CA VAL A 123 -2.58 5.44 5.88
C VAL A 123 -1.53 4.35 6.07
N HIS A 124 -1.95 3.09 6.08
CA HIS A 124 -1.04 1.95 6.17
C HIS A 124 -0.10 1.84 4.95
N ASP A 125 -0.66 1.96 3.74
CA ASP A 125 0.04 1.65 2.49
C ASP A 125 0.92 2.80 2.00
N TYR A 126 0.53 4.04 2.24
CA TYR A 126 1.21 5.24 1.74
C TYR A 126 1.94 6.04 2.82
N ALA A 127 1.67 5.76 4.08
CA ALA A 127 2.24 6.44 5.25
C ALA A 127 2.20 7.99 5.14
N PRO A 128 1.02 8.59 4.86
CA PRO A 128 0.91 10.05 4.78
C PRO A 128 1.19 10.68 6.15
N ARG A 129 1.76 11.86 6.15
CA ARG A 129 2.06 12.62 7.36
C ARG A 129 0.87 13.44 7.84
N ILE A 130 -0.34 12.85 7.88
CA ILE A 130 -1.52 13.56 8.37
C ILE A 130 -1.51 13.73 9.88
N ARG A 131 -2.19 14.78 10.36
CA ARG A 131 -2.22 15.17 11.77
C ARG A 131 -3.09 14.26 12.63
N ALA A 132 -4.21 13.77 12.09
CA ALA A 132 -5.16 12.93 12.80
C ALA A 132 -5.99 12.07 11.86
N LEU A 133 -6.37 10.87 12.32
CA LEU A 133 -7.27 9.94 11.65
C LEU A 133 -8.42 9.58 12.59
N CYS A 134 -9.66 9.98 12.25
CA CYS A 134 -10.87 9.66 13.02
C CYS A 134 -11.72 8.67 12.20
N LEU A 135 -11.93 7.47 12.74
CA LEU A 135 -12.65 6.37 12.12
C LEU A 135 -13.95 6.09 12.86
N ALA A 136 -15.09 6.33 12.20
CA ALA A 136 -16.42 6.07 12.74
C ALA A 136 -16.96 4.73 12.21
N SER A 137 -17.24 3.80 13.11
CA SER A 137 -17.73 2.43 12.83
C SER A 137 -17.09 1.80 11.59
N PRO A 138 -15.72 1.69 11.54
CA PRO A 138 -15.04 1.13 10.39
C PRO A 138 -15.53 -0.28 10.07
N ALA A 139 -15.80 -0.54 8.77
CA ALA A 139 -16.33 -1.80 8.27
C ALA A 139 -15.27 -2.92 8.23
N PHE A 140 -14.57 -3.14 9.36
CA PHE A 140 -13.52 -4.15 9.45
C PHE A 140 -14.03 -5.59 9.41
N ASP A 141 -15.30 -5.82 9.79
CA ASP A 141 -15.97 -7.10 9.59
C ASP A 141 -17.48 -6.86 9.53
N ILE A 142 -18.10 -7.31 8.43
CA ILE A 142 -19.51 -7.07 8.12
C ILE A 142 -20.36 -8.25 8.55
N LYS A 143 -21.48 -7.97 9.22
CA LYS A 143 -22.48 -8.98 9.64
C LYS A 143 -23.30 -9.42 8.44
N LEU A 144 -22.88 -10.45 7.72
CA LEU A 144 -23.61 -10.89 6.50
C LEU A 144 -24.92 -11.63 6.75
N TYR A 145 -25.21 -12.07 7.97
CA TYR A 145 -26.42 -12.82 8.35
C TYR A 145 -26.69 -14.10 7.54
N VAL A 146 -25.82 -14.48 6.60
CA VAL A 146 -25.89 -15.68 5.78
C VAL A 146 -24.65 -16.54 6.04
N PRO A 147 -24.79 -17.76 6.55
CA PRO A 147 -23.67 -18.65 6.76
C PRO A 147 -22.87 -18.89 5.47
N PHE A 148 -21.54 -18.94 5.58
CA PHE A 148 -20.63 -19.18 4.46
C PHE A 148 -20.76 -18.19 3.27
N ALA A 149 -21.35 -17.01 3.48
CA ALA A 149 -21.54 -16.04 2.39
C ALA A 149 -20.22 -15.64 1.71
N GLU A 150 -19.18 -15.28 2.47
CA GLU A 150 -17.89 -14.88 1.89
C GLU A 150 -17.23 -16.00 1.06
N PRO A 151 -17.05 -17.24 1.55
CA PRO A 151 -16.51 -18.33 0.74
C PRO A 151 -17.34 -18.60 -0.52
N SER A 152 -18.66 -18.59 -0.42
CA SER A 152 -19.56 -18.79 -1.57
C SER A 152 -19.41 -17.70 -2.62
N LEU A 153 -19.33 -16.42 -2.20
CA LEU A 153 -19.09 -15.30 -3.09
C LEU A 153 -17.73 -15.41 -3.80
N ARG A 154 -16.68 -15.87 -3.12
CA ARG A 154 -15.37 -16.10 -3.73
C ARG A 154 -15.41 -17.17 -4.81
N VAL A 155 -16.12 -18.28 -4.57
CA VAL A 155 -16.32 -19.35 -5.58
C VAL A 155 -17.13 -18.81 -6.77
N MET A 156 -18.25 -18.14 -6.49
CA MET A 156 -19.08 -17.57 -7.55
C MET A 156 -18.35 -16.52 -8.38
N ALA A 157 -17.54 -15.66 -7.75
CA ALA A 157 -16.73 -14.67 -8.46
C ALA A 157 -15.68 -15.33 -9.40
N LYS A 158 -15.11 -16.46 -9.01
CA LYS A 158 -14.19 -17.24 -9.88
C LYS A 158 -14.88 -17.86 -11.08
N LEU A 159 -16.15 -18.29 -10.92
CA LEU A 159 -16.91 -18.98 -11.96
C LEU A 159 -17.63 -18.00 -12.90
N ARG A 160 -18.19 -16.92 -12.36
CA ARG A 160 -19.08 -16.00 -13.08
C ARG A 160 -18.44 -14.64 -13.40
N GLY A 161 -17.30 -14.33 -12.79
CA GLY A 161 -16.71 -12.98 -12.84
C GLY A 161 -17.40 -12.03 -11.85
N ASN A 162 -17.32 -10.71 -12.11
CA ASN A 162 -17.97 -9.72 -11.26
C ASN A 162 -19.49 -9.70 -11.46
N PHE A 163 -20.23 -9.56 -10.38
CA PHE A 163 -21.68 -9.40 -10.37
C PHE A 163 -22.09 -8.56 -9.16
N PHE A 164 -23.34 -8.10 -9.14
CA PHE A 164 -23.86 -7.28 -8.05
C PHE A 164 -24.75 -8.09 -7.11
N ILE A 165 -24.68 -7.72 -5.84
CA ILE A 165 -25.60 -8.19 -4.81
C ILE A 165 -26.33 -7.00 -4.21
N GLN A 166 -27.63 -7.18 -3.92
CA GLN A 166 -28.41 -6.17 -3.22
C GLN A 166 -27.92 -6.04 -1.78
N SER A 167 -27.72 -4.80 -1.33
CA SER A 167 -27.39 -4.55 0.06
C SER A 167 -28.57 -4.91 0.96
N TYR A 168 -28.31 -5.68 2.00
CA TYR A 168 -29.30 -5.97 3.05
C TYR A 168 -29.49 -4.80 4.03
N VAL A 169 -28.61 -3.80 3.96
CA VAL A 169 -28.62 -2.64 4.86
C VAL A 169 -29.84 -1.77 4.56
N LYS A 170 -30.72 -1.65 5.55
CA LYS A 170 -31.93 -0.82 5.47
C LYS A 170 -31.74 0.46 6.28
N ALA A 171 -32.46 1.52 5.94
CA ALA A 171 -32.37 2.82 6.59
C ALA A 171 -32.56 2.75 8.12
N ASN A 172 -33.50 1.92 8.59
CA ASN A 172 -33.77 1.73 10.02
C ASN A 172 -32.69 0.95 10.79
N MET A 173 -31.72 0.34 10.10
CA MET A 173 -30.54 -0.28 10.72
C MET A 173 -29.38 0.71 10.87
N LEU A 174 -29.51 1.91 10.32
CA LEU A 174 -28.45 2.88 10.20
C LEU A 174 -28.51 3.97 11.26
N THR A 175 -29.72 4.49 11.57
CA THR A 175 -29.88 5.66 12.44
C THR A 175 -31.26 5.72 13.05
N HIS A 176 -31.35 6.33 14.22
CA HIS A 176 -32.61 6.72 14.87
C HIS A 176 -33.18 8.05 14.31
N ASP A 177 -32.41 8.80 13.51
CA ASP A 177 -32.88 10.02 12.85
C ASP A 177 -33.80 9.66 11.68
N LYS A 178 -35.12 9.87 11.87
CA LYS A 178 -36.15 9.51 10.90
C LYS A 178 -36.00 10.27 9.57
N GLN A 179 -35.60 11.55 9.61
CA GLN A 179 -35.42 12.35 8.38
C GLN A 179 -34.22 11.83 7.59
N ARG A 180 -33.13 11.52 8.27
CA ARG A 180 -31.94 10.94 7.66
C ARG A 180 -32.22 9.54 7.09
N ALA A 181 -32.99 8.72 7.80
CA ALA A 181 -33.42 7.40 7.30
C ALA A 181 -34.28 7.54 6.06
N GLN A 182 -35.28 8.41 6.05
CA GLN A 182 -36.13 8.67 4.90
C GLN A 182 -35.33 9.18 3.69
N SER A 183 -34.41 10.12 3.91
CA SER A 183 -33.53 10.64 2.85
C SER A 183 -32.60 9.55 2.27
N TYR A 184 -32.19 8.57 3.05
CA TYR A 184 -31.41 7.42 2.55
C TYR A 184 -32.21 6.57 1.57
N ASP A 185 -33.51 6.38 1.82
CA ASP A 185 -34.36 5.57 0.95
C ASP A 185 -34.74 6.28 -0.35
N THR A 186 -34.82 7.61 -0.34
CA THR A 186 -35.31 8.43 -1.46
C THR A 186 -34.22 9.10 -2.30
N ASP A 187 -32.98 9.21 -1.83
CA ASP A 187 -31.89 9.83 -2.60
C ASP A 187 -31.44 8.92 -3.75
N PRO A 188 -31.61 9.35 -5.02
CA PRO A 188 -31.29 8.56 -6.20
C PRO A 188 -29.76 8.34 -6.37
N ARG A 189 -28.92 9.10 -5.67
CA ARG A 189 -27.46 8.97 -5.73
C ARG A 189 -26.93 7.87 -4.82
N ILE A 190 -27.77 7.31 -3.95
CA ILE A 190 -27.40 6.21 -3.07
C ILE A 190 -27.45 4.88 -3.83
N ALA A 191 -26.34 4.16 -3.87
CA ALA A 191 -26.27 2.84 -4.44
C ALA A 191 -27.06 1.84 -3.59
N LYS A 192 -27.91 1.01 -4.21
CA LYS A 192 -28.67 -0.05 -3.50
C LYS A 192 -28.02 -1.42 -3.62
N ALA A 193 -27.01 -1.54 -4.46
CA ALA A 193 -26.23 -2.77 -4.67
C ALA A 193 -24.74 -2.49 -4.55
N ILE A 194 -23.98 -3.54 -4.30
CA ILE A 194 -22.52 -3.51 -4.29
C ILE A 194 -21.99 -4.63 -5.18
N SER A 195 -20.94 -4.36 -5.95
CA SER A 195 -20.27 -5.40 -6.72
C SER A 195 -19.55 -6.38 -5.80
N VAL A 196 -19.53 -7.65 -6.18
CA VAL A 196 -18.82 -8.69 -5.41
C VAL A 196 -17.32 -8.42 -5.37
N ARG A 197 -16.76 -7.85 -6.44
CA ARG A 197 -15.38 -7.41 -6.50
C ARG A 197 -15.05 -6.40 -5.39
N MET A 198 -15.87 -5.38 -5.21
CA MET A 198 -15.69 -4.37 -4.17
C MET A 198 -15.88 -4.96 -2.77
N LEU A 199 -16.88 -5.80 -2.58
CA LEU A 199 -17.14 -6.45 -1.29
C LEU A 199 -15.99 -7.37 -0.87
N LEU A 200 -15.50 -8.22 -1.77
CA LEU A 200 -14.36 -9.11 -1.49
C LEU A 200 -13.08 -8.32 -1.26
N GLY A 201 -12.84 -7.26 -2.03
CA GLY A 201 -11.72 -6.34 -1.82
C GLY A 201 -11.75 -5.65 -0.45
N LEU A 202 -12.95 -5.24 -0.01
CA LEU A 202 -13.17 -4.70 1.34
C LEU A 202 -12.83 -5.72 2.43
N TYR A 203 -13.28 -6.99 2.29
CA TYR A 203 -12.92 -8.05 3.24
C TYR A 203 -11.43 -8.31 3.32
N ASP A 204 -10.75 -8.38 2.16
CA ASP A 204 -9.31 -8.63 2.11
C ASP A 204 -8.53 -7.48 2.75
N ALA A 205 -8.87 -6.23 2.42
CA ALA A 205 -8.27 -5.03 3.01
C ALA A 205 -8.52 -4.95 4.52
N SER A 206 -9.78 -5.19 4.96
CA SER A 206 -10.15 -5.15 6.38
C SER A 206 -9.37 -6.15 7.23
N LYS A 207 -9.29 -7.42 6.78
CA LYS A 207 -8.53 -8.45 7.46
C LYS A 207 -7.05 -8.07 7.57
N ARG A 208 -6.47 -7.57 6.47
CA ARG A 208 -5.08 -7.11 6.43
C ARG A 208 -4.83 -5.98 7.40
N ILE A 209 -5.64 -4.92 7.36
CA ILE A 209 -5.44 -3.73 8.18
C ILE A 209 -5.64 -4.00 9.67
N VAL A 210 -6.60 -4.84 10.06
CA VAL A 210 -6.76 -5.27 11.46
C VAL A 210 -5.58 -6.16 11.90
N ALA A 211 -5.08 -7.02 11.01
CA ALA A 211 -3.92 -7.86 11.33
C ALA A 211 -2.64 -7.02 11.51
N ASP A 212 -2.47 -5.93 10.77
CA ASP A 212 -1.22 -5.17 10.64
C ASP A 212 -1.34 -3.70 11.09
N ALA A 213 -2.30 -3.37 11.96
CA ALA A 213 -2.53 -2.02 12.47
C ALA A 213 -1.32 -1.41 13.21
N GLN A 214 -0.36 -2.23 13.67
CA GLN A 214 0.90 -1.77 14.28
C GLN A 214 1.80 -0.97 13.34
N ASN A 215 1.50 -0.94 12.04
CA ASN A 215 2.20 -0.15 11.04
C ASN A 215 1.48 1.17 10.69
N ILE A 216 0.45 1.56 11.47
CA ILE A 216 -0.24 2.86 11.37
C ILE A 216 0.26 3.78 12.47
N PHE A 217 1.13 4.72 12.13
CA PHE A 217 1.81 5.61 13.08
C PHE A 217 1.14 6.99 13.24
N VAL A 218 -0.04 7.18 12.70
CA VAL A 218 -0.81 8.43 12.80
C VAL A 218 -1.66 8.44 14.08
N PRO A 219 -1.78 9.59 14.78
CA PRO A 219 -2.75 9.75 15.86
C PRO A 219 -4.15 9.31 15.40
N THR A 220 -4.73 8.30 16.06
CA THR A 220 -5.95 7.65 15.56
C THR A 220 -7.03 7.55 16.65
N GLN A 221 -8.25 8.01 16.31
CA GLN A 221 -9.45 7.83 17.11
C GLN A 221 -10.40 6.85 16.42
N VAL A 222 -10.95 5.90 17.18
CA VAL A 222 -11.98 4.97 16.71
C VAL A 222 -13.26 5.19 17.50
N LEU A 223 -14.34 5.50 16.81
CA LEU A 223 -15.69 5.62 17.34
C LEU A 223 -16.49 4.38 16.93
N CYS A 224 -16.87 3.55 17.88
CA CYS A 224 -17.60 2.31 17.68
C CYS A 224 -19.06 2.48 18.07
N SER A 225 -19.99 2.24 17.16
CA SER A 225 -21.42 2.24 17.47
C SER A 225 -21.80 1.06 18.35
N GLY A 226 -22.44 1.33 19.51
CA GLY A 226 -22.72 0.31 20.53
C GLY A 226 -23.81 -0.69 20.11
N SER A 227 -24.77 -0.28 19.29
CA SER A 227 -25.89 -1.10 18.79
C SER A 227 -25.83 -1.28 17.27
N ASP A 228 -24.64 -1.46 16.71
CA ASP A 228 -24.43 -1.58 15.27
C ASP A 228 -25.01 -2.89 14.68
N PHE A 229 -25.87 -2.79 13.69
CA PHE A 229 -26.46 -3.94 12.98
C PHE A 229 -25.65 -4.36 11.74
N VAL A 230 -24.66 -3.58 11.32
CA VAL A 230 -23.95 -3.77 10.06
C VAL A 230 -22.55 -4.35 10.26
N VAL A 231 -21.81 -3.90 11.29
CA VAL A 231 -20.44 -4.33 11.53
C VAL A 231 -20.22 -4.87 12.95
N PHE A 232 -19.19 -5.71 13.11
CA PHE A 232 -18.79 -6.21 14.40
C PHE A 232 -17.88 -5.22 15.16
N GLN A 233 -18.03 -5.15 16.48
CA GLN A 233 -17.19 -4.30 17.34
C GLN A 233 -15.80 -4.90 17.59
N LYS A 234 -15.69 -6.23 17.72
CA LYS A 234 -14.44 -6.92 18.08
C LYS A 234 -13.27 -6.59 17.15
N PRO A 235 -13.40 -6.58 15.80
CA PRO A 235 -12.30 -6.20 14.92
C PRO A 235 -11.88 -4.72 15.08
N GLN A 236 -12.81 -3.83 15.40
CA GLN A 236 -12.50 -2.42 15.68
C GLN A 236 -11.64 -2.28 16.96
N GLN A 237 -11.96 -3.04 18.00
CA GLN A 237 -11.17 -3.09 19.22
C GLN A 237 -9.79 -3.72 18.99
N GLN A 238 -9.71 -4.80 18.21
CA GLN A 238 -8.44 -5.45 17.83
C GLN A 238 -7.53 -4.50 17.05
N PHE A 239 -8.08 -3.76 16.10
CA PHE A 239 -7.37 -2.72 15.36
C PHE A 239 -6.80 -1.68 16.32
N TYR A 240 -7.63 -1.09 17.18
CA TYR A 240 -7.21 -0.08 18.16
C TYR A 240 -6.11 -0.58 19.09
N GLN A 241 -6.21 -1.81 19.59
CA GLN A 241 -5.22 -2.38 20.51
C GLN A 241 -3.83 -2.43 19.90
N LYS A 242 -3.73 -2.71 18.60
CA LYS A 242 -2.46 -2.83 17.87
C LYS A 242 -1.86 -1.49 17.43
N LEU A 243 -2.62 -0.40 17.39
CA LEU A 243 -2.08 0.91 17.01
C LEU A 243 -0.90 1.29 17.91
N PRO A 244 0.26 1.67 17.36
CA PRO A 244 1.46 1.95 18.15
C PRO A 244 1.49 3.37 18.71
N HIS A 245 0.80 4.32 18.07
CA HIS A 245 0.86 5.73 18.46
C HIS A 245 0.27 5.97 19.85
N PRO A 246 0.98 6.67 20.77
CA PRO A 246 0.49 6.93 22.13
C PRO A 246 -0.79 7.77 22.16
N LYS A 247 -0.94 8.71 21.20
CA LYS A 247 -2.18 9.47 21.02
C LYS A 247 -3.16 8.63 20.21
N LYS A 248 -3.93 7.78 20.89
CA LYS A 248 -5.01 6.98 20.32
C LYS A 248 -6.20 6.93 21.28
N GLU A 249 -7.41 6.91 20.74
CA GLU A 249 -8.64 6.85 21.52
C GLU A 249 -9.60 5.79 20.95
N PHE A 250 -10.34 5.13 21.84
CA PHE A 250 -11.41 4.21 21.48
C PHE A 250 -12.66 4.54 22.30
N HIS A 251 -13.77 4.80 21.62
CA HIS A 251 -15.04 5.14 22.26
C HIS A 251 -16.14 4.22 21.75
N ILE A 252 -16.85 3.56 22.66
CA ILE A 252 -18.11 2.89 22.36
C ILE A 252 -19.23 3.93 22.60
N LEU A 253 -20.05 4.15 21.58
CA LEU A 253 -21.20 5.05 21.64
C LEU A 253 -22.46 4.22 21.86
N ASP A 254 -22.87 4.12 23.11
CA ASP A 254 -24.00 3.29 23.52
C ASP A 254 -25.28 3.69 22.79
N GLY A 255 -26.03 2.70 22.32
CA GLY A 255 -27.27 2.90 21.59
C GLY A 255 -27.12 3.36 20.14
N PHE A 256 -25.96 3.81 19.69
CA PHE A 256 -25.74 4.24 18.30
C PHE A 256 -25.88 3.09 17.32
N PHE A 257 -26.58 3.33 16.20
CA PHE A 257 -26.60 2.45 15.04
C PHE A 257 -25.44 2.77 14.10
N HIS A 258 -25.38 2.11 12.94
CA HIS A 258 -24.19 2.12 12.08
C HIS A 258 -23.83 3.49 11.47
N ASP A 259 -24.79 4.38 11.21
CA ASP A 259 -24.51 5.74 10.72
C ASP A 259 -24.09 6.68 11.87
N THR A 260 -22.94 6.35 12.48
CA THR A 260 -22.39 7.02 13.67
C THR A 260 -22.41 8.56 13.57
N LEU A 261 -22.01 9.07 12.39
CA LEU A 261 -21.92 10.52 12.13
C LEU A 261 -23.25 11.13 11.63
N GLY A 262 -24.23 10.29 11.36
CA GLY A 262 -25.59 10.69 10.98
C GLY A 262 -26.65 10.25 11.99
N GLU A 263 -26.25 9.83 13.17
CA GLU A 263 -27.16 9.42 14.25
C GLU A 263 -27.93 10.62 14.83
N LYS A 264 -29.05 10.35 15.49
CA LYS A 264 -29.85 11.40 16.16
C LYS A 264 -29.02 12.16 17.17
N ASP A 265 -28.25 11.45 18.00
CA ASP A 265 -27.42 12.02 19.07
C ASP A 265 -25.94 12.19 18.59
N ARG A 266 -25.70 12.36 17.30
CA ARG A 266 -24.35 12.50 16.69
C ARG A 266 -23.49 13.62 17.27
N HIS A 267 -24.10 14.58 17.98
CA HIS A 267 -23.33 15.61 18.69
C HIS A 267 -22.33 15.02 19.69
N ILE A 268 -22.61 13.84 20.27
CA ILE A 268 -21.67 13.11 21.12
C ILE A 268 -20.43 12.65 20.32
N ALA A 269 -20.64 12.17 19.11
CA ALA A 269 -19.56 11.73 18.23
C ALA A 269 -18.76 12.93 17.70
N THR A 270 -19.43 13.97 17.21
CA THR A 270 -18.77 15.16 16.65
C THR A 270 -17.97 15.93 17.71
N GLU A 271 -18.44 16.00 18.95
CA GLU A 271 -17.69 16.57 20.07
C GLU A 271 -16.39 15.82 20.35
N LYS A 272 -16.42 14.47 20.37
CA LYS A 272 -15.23 13.64 20.56
C LYS A 272 -14.22 13.83 19.43
N ILE A 273 -14.68 13.86 18.17
CA ILE A 273 -13.84 14.13 17.00
C ILE A 273 -13.22 15.53 17.08
N ARG A 274 -14.01 16.56 17.35
CA ARG A 274 -13.53 17.92 17.50
C ARG A 274 -12.41 18.01 18.54
N ARG A 275 -12.63 17.48 19.73
CA ARG A 275 -11.64 17.50 20.82
C ARG A 275 -10.37 16.76 20.44
N PHE A 276 -10.48 15.61 19.82
CA PHE A 276 -9.32 14.84 19.37
C PHE A 276 -8.49 15.61 18.33
N ILE A 277 -9.15 16.17 17.30
CA ILE A 277 -8.49 17.00 16.30
C ILE A 277 -7.81 18.20 16.93
N GLN A 278 -8.52 18.96 17.80
CA GLN A 278 -7.94 20.12 18.49
C GLN A 278 -6.69 19.75 19.30
N GLN A 279 -6.72 18.62 20.01
CA GLN A 279 -5.58 18.13 20.78
C GLN A 279 -4.40 17.75 19.88
N CYS A 280 -4.65 17.13 18.72
CA CYS A 280 -3.60 16.80 17.76
C CYS A 280 -2.96 18.06 17.13
N PHE A 281 -3.75 19.11 16.90
CA PHE A 281 -3.25 20.38 16.35
C PHE A 281 -2.68 21.34 17.39
N ALA A 282 -2.90 21.09 18.68
CA ALA A 282 -2.34 21.90 19.78
C ALA A 282 -0.84 21.65 20.00
N VAL A 283 -0.31 20.55 19.47
CA VAL A 283 1.11 20.18 19.56
C VAL A 283 1.75 20.29 18.17
N GLU A 284 3.05 20.53 18.11
CA GLU A 284 3.78 20.49 16.86
C GLU A 284 3.78 19.08 16.28
N TYR A 285 3.74 18.96 14.93
CA TYR A 285 3.82 17.65 14.28
C TYR A 285 5.21 17.03 14.54
N GLN A 286 5.20 15.80 14.99
CA GLN A 286 6.40 15.01 15.17
C GLN A 286 6.29 13.73 14.32
N ALA A 287 7.22 13.56 13.39
CA ALA A 287 7.34 12.32 12.65
C ALA A 287 7.76 11.18 13.60
N PRO A 288 7.23 9.96 13.42
CA PRO A 288 7.64 8.82 14.23
C PRO A 288 9.12 8.51 14.02
N ASP A 289 9.86 8.28 15.11
CA ASP A 289 11.25 7.80 15.02
C ASP A 289 11.24 6.29 14.72
N LEU A 290 11.55 5.95 13.47
CA LEU A 290 11.54 4.57 12.96
C LEU A 290 12.93 4.12 12.48
N LEU A 291 13.97 4.91 12.68
CA LEU A 291 15.32 4.57 12.22
C LEU A 291 15.88 3.30 12.87
N ASN A 292 15.43 3.00 14.10
CA ASN A 292 15.82 1.80 14.84
C ASN A 292 14.68 0.77 14.99
N ALA A 293 13.70 0.78 14.10
CA ALA A 293 12.56 -0.14 14.14
C ALA A 293 12.96 -1.62 13.89
N ASP A 294 14.16 -1.85 13.39
CA ASP A 294 14.80 -3.16 13.26
C ASP A 294 15.26 -3.76 14.60
N LYS A 295 15.49 -2.91 15.60
CA LYS A 295 15.96 -3.29 16.96
C LYS A 295 14.82 -3.27 17.96
N ILE A 296 13.84 -2.40 17.75
CA ILE A 296 12.72 -2.17 18.69
C ILE A 296 11.43 -2.07 17.89
N GLY A 297 10.49 -2.98 18.10
CA GLY A 297 9.17 -2.88 17.47
C GLY A 297 8.57 -4.22 17.04
N SER A 298 7.35 -4.15 16.53
CA SER A 298 6.57 -5.34 16.17
C SER A 298 7.19 -6.13 15.01
N SER A 299 7.75 -5.46 14.01
CA SER A 299 8.36 -6.14 12.86
C SER A 299 9.62 -6.92 13.24
N CYS A 300 10.43 -6.39 14.17
CA CYS A 300 11.58 -7.09 14.75
C CYS A 300 11.12 -8.35 15.49
N ALA A 301 10.18 -8.22 16.42
CA ALA A 301 9.65 -9.34 17.20
C ALA A 301 9.02 -10.43 16.31
N ILE A 302 8.35 -10.06 15.22
CA ILE A 302 7.79 -11.02 14.25
C ILE A 302 8.93 -11.75 13.52
N ALA A 303 9.95 -11.05 13.05
CA ALA A 303 11.07 -11.66 12.35
C ALA A 303 11.86 -12.61 13.28
N GLU A 304 12.10 -12.22 14.53
CA GLU A 304 12.73 -13.07 15.55
C GLU A 304 11.91 -14.34 15.83
N ASN A 305 10.60 -14.22 15.97
CA ASN A 305 9.71 -15.37 16.14
C ASN A 305 9.77 -16.33 14.94
N LEU A 306 9.81 -15.78 13.71
CA LEU A 306 9.91 -16.57 12.50
C LEU A 306 11.28 -17.23 12.33
N SER A 307 12.37 -16.60 12.79
CA SER A 307 13.72 -17.18 12.78
C SER A 307 13.88 -18.28 13.82
N SER A 308 13.13 -18.20 14.92
CA SER A 308 13.23 -19.16 16.01
C SER A 308 12.71 -20.53 15.58
N PRO A 309 13.44 -21.64 15.84
CA PRO A 309 12.99 -22.97 15.50
C PRO A 309 11.73 -23.35 16.29
N LEU A 310 10.83 -24.06 15.63
CA LEU A 310 9.64 -24.60 16.28
C LEU A 310 10.00 -25.80 17.15
N HIS A 311 9.22 -26.01 18.20
CA HIS A 311 9.42 -27.20 19.05
C HIS A 311 9.22 -28.48 18.22
N VAL A 312 10.21 -29.39 18.25
CA VAL A 312 10.30 -30.55 17.36
C VAL A 312 9.03 -31.42 17.38
N LYS A 313 8.41 -31.59 18.56
CA LYS A 313 7.19 -32.41 18.76
C LYS A 313 5.89 -31.62 18.53
N SER A 314 5.92 -30.38 18.06
CA SER A 314 4.69 -29.61 17.84
C SER A 314 4.01 -30.02 16.53
N MET A 315 2.67 -30.01 16.52
CA MET A 315 1.88 -30.24 15.29
C MET A 315 2.23 -29.21 14.20
N LYS A 316 2.56 -27.98 14.59
CA LYS A 316 2.98 -26.92 13.69
C LYS A 316 4.30 -27.25 13.01
N ASN A 317 5.28 -27.79 13.75
CA ASN A 317 6.54 -28.25 13.17
C ASN A 317 6.32 -29.40 12.19
N ALA A 318 5.53 -30.40 12.58
CA ALA A 318 5.20 -31.53 11.70
C ALA A 318 4.54 -31.07 10.38
N PHE A 319 3.63 -30.11 10.45
CA PHE A 319 3.00 -29.49 9.26
C PHE A 319 4.04 -28.87 8.31
N TRP A 320 4.98 -28.10 8.84
CA TRP A 320 6.00 -27.45 8.00
C TRP A 320 7.01 -28.44 7.43
N GLU A 321 7.39 -29.47 8.18
CA GLU A 321 8.27 -30.54 7.68
C GLU A 321 7.61 -31.34 6.54
N ILE A 322 6.32 -31.63 6.64
CA ILE A 322 5.56 -32.25 5.55
C ILE A 322 5.50 -31.31 4.35
N THR A 323 5.28 -30.01 4.57
CA THR A 323 5.24 -29.01 3.49
C THR A 323 6.57 -28.94 2.75
N LYS A 324 7.71 -28.88 3.45
CA LYS A 324 9.05 -28.92 2.83
C LYS A 324 9.26 -30.17 1.99
N LYS A 325 8.89 -31.36 2.53
CA LYS A 325 8.99 -32.61 1.77
C LYS A 325 8.16 -32.58 0.48
N ASN A 326 6.94 -32.05 0.56
CA ASN A 326 6.08 -31.91 -0.64
C ASN A 326 6.67 -30.94 -1.67
N LEU A 327 7.27 -29.83 -1.24
CA LEU A 327 7.97 -28.90 -2.14
C LEU A 327 9.17 -29.60 -2.81
N LYS A 328 9.96 -30.36 -2.06
CA LYS A 328 11.09 -31.12 -2.59
C LYS A 328 10.66 -32.21 -3.58
N ILE A 329 9.56 -32.90 -3.36
CA ILE A 329 8.99 -33.84 -4.33
C ILE A 329 8.48 -33.06 -5.56
N GLY A 330 7.81 -31.94 -5.35
CA GLY A 330 7.33 -31.08 -6.43
C GLY A 330 8.45 -30.53 -7.32
N SER A 331 9.62 -30.22 -6.74
CA SER A 331 10.79 -29.71 -7.50
C SER A 331 11.36 -30.73 -8.49
N GLN A 332 11.12 -32.02 -8.27
CA GLN A 332 11.51 -33.07 -9.25
C GLN A 332 10.63 -33.05 -10.51
N LEU A 333 9.45 -32.47 -10.43
CA LEU A 333 8.48 -32.44 -11.53
C LEU A 333 8.35 -31.04 -12.16
N SER A 334 8.53 -29.99 -11.36
CA SER A 334 8.33 -28.58 -11.72
C SER A 334 9.66 -27.87 -11.89
N LYS A 335 9.87 -27.24 -13.04
CA LYS A 335 11.07 -26.42 -13.31
C LYS A 335 11.12 -25.18 -12.40
N GLY A 336 9.98 -24.54 -12.14
CA GLY A 336 9.92 -23.39 -11.27
C GLY A 336 10.31 -23.69 -9.82
N LEU A 337 9.78 -24.78 -9.24
CA LEU A 337 10.18 -25.23 -7.92
C LEU A 337 11.65 -25.69 -7.89
N LYS A 338 12.13 -26.34 -8.96
CA LYS A 338 13.52 -26.78 -9.06
C LYS A 338 14.50 -25.62 -9.05
N ILE A 339 14.23 -24.55 -9.83
CA ILE A 339 15.05 -23.34 -9.81
C ILE A 339 15.12 -22.77 -8.40
N GLY A 340 13.96 -22.64 -7.70
CA GLY A 340 13.92 -22.16 -6.34
C GLY A 340 14.70 -23.01 -5.33
N GLU A 341 14.63 -24.34 -5.46
CA GLU A 341 15.39 -25.29 -4.62
C GLU A 341 16.90 -25.21 -4.88
N ASP A 342 17.30 -25.09 -6.15
CA ASP A 342 18.71 -25.11 -6.56
C ASP A 342 19.41 -23.75 -6.31
N THR A 343 18.70 -22.62 -6.41
CA THR A 343 19.31 -21.27 -6.39
C THR A 343 18.79 -20.36 -5.26
N GLY A 344 17.81 -20.81 -4.50
CA GLY A 344 17.04 -20.00 -3.54
C GLY A 344 15.79 -19.37 -4.18
N TYR A 345 14.70 -19.35 -3.40
CA TYR A 345 13.43 -18.82 -3.89
C TYR A 345 13.43 -17.27 -4.03
N ASP A 346 14.39 -16.60 -3.44
CA ASP A 346 14.63 -15.15 -3.53
C ASP A 346 15.77 -14.78 -4.50
N SER A 347 16.31 -15.74 -5.25
CA SER A 347 17.42 -15.52 -6.19
C SER A 347 17.00 -14.75 -7.44
N GLY A 348 17.97 -14.11 -8.12
CA GLY A 348 17.77 -13.47 -9.42
C GLY A 348 17.22 -14.44 -10.48
N SER A 349 17.67 -15.69 -10.47
CA SER A 349 17.19 -16.74 -11.40
C SER A 349 15.72 -17.10 -11.16
N THR A 350 15.31 -17.23 -9.90
CA THR A 350 13.91 -17.46 -9.55
C THR A 350 13.04 -16.26 -9.94
N LEU A 351 13.49 -15.04 -9.66
CA LEU A 351 12.75 -13.83 -10.04
C LEU A 351 12.64 -13.70 -11.56
N ASP A 352 13.68 -14.02 -12.33
CA ASP A 352 13.62 -14.01 -13.79
C ASP A 352 12.60 -15.02 -14.34
N PHE A 353 12.54 -16.23 -13.78
CA PHE A 353 11.50 -17.22 -14.13
C PHE A 353 10.09 -16.69 -13.84
N VAL A 354 9.89 -16.06 -12.67
CA VAL A 354 8.62 -15.45 -12.29
C VAL A 354 8.23 -14.29 -13.22
N TYR A 355 9.20 -13.46 -13.64
CA TYR A 355 8.97 -12.37 -14.59
C TYR A 355 8.55 -12.85 -15.96
N ARG A 356 9.13 -13.95 -16.45
CA ARG A 356 8.72 -14.57 -17.73
C ARG A 356 7.30 -15.14 -17.69
N ASN A 357 6.83 -15.58 -16.52
CA ASN A 357 5.49 -16.11 -16.28
C ASN A 357 5.07 -17.20 -17.26
N GLN A 358 6.00 -18.10 -17.59
CA GLN A 358 5.79 -19.20 -18.52
C GLN A 358 6.04 -20.53 -17.82
N THR A 359 5.19 -21.54 -18.11
CA THR A 359 5.39 -22.90 -17.62
C THR A 359 6.43 -23.59 -18.51
N GLU A 360 7.57 -23.97 -17.93
CA GLU A 360 8.71 -24.51 -18.70
C GLU A 360 8.98 -25.99 -18.39
N SER A 361 8.19 -26.62 -17.54
CA SER A 361 8.29 -28.05 -17.25
C SER A 361 7.95 -28.89 -18.48
N SER A 362 8.70 -29.97 -18.72
CA SER A 362 8.51 -30.85 -19.88
C SER A 362 7.27 -31.76 -19.78
N ASN A 363 6.89 -32.14 -18.54
CA ASN A 363 5.78 -33.07 -18.30
C ASN A 363 4.46 -32.32 -17.92
N PRO A 364 3.28 -32.91 -18.19
CA PRO A 364 1.99 -32.26 -17.91
C PRO A 364 1.76 -31.90 -16.44
N ILE A 365 2.18 -32.78 -15.52
CA ILE A 365 2.02 -32.55 -14.06
C ILE A 365 2.90 -31.38 -13.64
N GLY A 366 4.15 -31.34 -14.10
CA GLY A 366 5.05 -30.21 -13.83
C GLY A 366 4.53 -28.88 -14.35
N LYS A 367 3.89 -28.86 -15.54
CA LYS A 367 3.24 -27.65 -16.06
C LYS A 367 2.07 -27.18 -15.17
N ILE A 368 1.32 -28.10 -14.55
CA ILE A 368 0.25 -27.75 -13.62
C ILE A 368 0.86 -27.15 -12.35
N ILE A 369 1.93 -27.77 -11.82
CA ILE A 369 2.64 -27.28 -10.63
C ILE A 369 3.26 -25.91 -10.92
N ASP A 370 3.97 -25.72 -12.06
CA ASP A 370 4.52 -24.42 -12.48
C ASP A 370 3.42 -23.35 -12.52
N ARG A 371 2.25 -23.68 -13.09
CA ARG A 371 1.13 -22.73 -13.16
C ARG A 371 0.64 -22.33 -11.77
N GLN A 372 0.50 -23.27 -10.84
CA GLN A 372 0.09 -22.98 -9.47
C GLN A 372 1.16 -22.16 -8.73
N TYR A 373 2.42 -22.53 -8.89
CA TYR A 373 3.56 -21.80 -8.34
C TYR A 373 3.58 -20.35 -8.83
N LEU A 374 3.53 -20.12 -10.14
CA LEU A 374 3.50 -18.78 -10.73
C LEU A 374 2.25 -17.96 -10.35
N ASN A 375 1.14 -18.62 -10.01
CA ASN A 375 -0.09 -17.96 -9.57
C ASN A 375 -0.15 -17.70 -8.05
N ALA A 376 0.87 -18.09 -7.28
CA ALA A 376 0.94 -17.72 -5.87
C ALA A 376 0.90 -16.19 -5.72
N ILE A 377 0.24 -15.71 -4.65
CA ILE A 377 -0.04 -14.28 -4.47
C ILE A 377 1.25 -13.45 -4.43
N GLY A 378 2.32 -13.96 -3.80
CA GLY A 378 3.62 -13.29 -3.77
C GLY A 378 4.20 -13.08 -5.17
N TRP A 379 4.17 -14.12 -6.03
CA TRP A 379 4.68 -14.03 -7.40
C TRP A 379 3.82 -13.13 -8.29
N ARG A 380 2.52 -13.11 -8.08
CA ARG A 380 1.64 -12.14 -8.74
C ARG A 380 2.01 -10.72 -8.35
N GLY A 381 2.22 -10.46 -7.05
CA GLY A 381 2.70 -9.18 -6.54
C GLY A 381 4.06 -8.77 -7.12
N ILE A 382 5.00 -9.71 -7.20
CA ILE A 382 6.33 -9.50 -7.82
C ILE A 382 6.20 -9.06 -9.30
N ARG A 383 5.29 -9.65 -10.07
CA ARG A 383 5.05 -9.20 -11.46
C ARG A 383 4.45 -7.81 -11.55
N VAL A 384 3.51 -7.47 -10.65
CA VAL A 384 2.97 -6.10 -10.57
C VAL A 384 4.06 -5.12 -10.11
N ARG A 385 4.91 -5.52 -9.16
CA ARG A 385 6.10 -4.73 -8.75
C ARG A 385 6.98 -4.40 -9.96
N LYS A 386 7.29 -5.40 -10.81
CA LYS A 386 8.03 -5.20 -12.06
C LYS A 386 7.37 -4.15 -12.96
N GLN A 387 6.07 -4.27 -13.21
CA GLN A 387 5.31 -3.32 -14.03
C GLN A 387 5.33 -1.89 -13.42
N ASN A 388 5.20 -1.78 -12.10
CA ASN A 388 5.28 -0.51 -11.41
C ASN A 388 6.68 0.12 -11.52
N ILE A 389 7.76 -0.68 -11.44
CA ILE A 389 9.14 -0.20 -11.64
C ILE A 389 9.30 0.31 -13.06
N GLU A 390 8.90 -0.46 -14.07
CA GLU A 390 8.98 -0.08 -15.49
C GLU A 390 8.23 1.23 -15.75
N HIS A 391 7.01 1.34 -15.26
CA HIS A 391 6.20 2.56 -15.35
C HIS A 391 6.91 3.78 -14.73
N LEU A 392 7.45 3.62 -13.51
CA LEU A 392 8.12 4.72 -12.81
C LEU A 392 9.48 5.08 -13.47
N VAL A 393 10.24 4.11 -13.95
CA VAL A 393 11.45 4.36 -14.74
C VAL A 393 11.11 5.21 -15.98
N GLN A 394 10.08 4.84 -16.74
CA GLN A 394 9.64 5.60 -17.91
C GLN A 394 9.19 7.01 -17.53
N LYS A 395 8.33 7.15 -16.52
CA LYS A 395 7.82 8.45 -16.06
C LYS A 395 8.95 9.40 -15.64
N TYR A 396 9.90 8.91 -14.86
CA TYR A 396 10.98 9.76 -14.35
C TYR A 396 12.10 9.98 -15.37
N ALA A 397 12.30 9.07 -16.31
CA ALA A 397 13.11 9.28 -17.51
C ALA A 397 12.54 10.43 -18.36
N ASP A 398 11.25 10.44 -18.62
CA ASP A 398 10.57 11.52 -19.35
C ASP A 398 10.70 12.88 -18.64
N ILE A 399 10.59 12.89 -17.31
CA ILE A 399 10.78 14.12 -16.52
C ILE A 399 12.21 14.64 -16.67
N LEU A 400 13.23 13.76 -16.61
CA LEU A 400 14.64 14.13 -16.79
C LEU A 400 14.89 14.65 -18.20
N ILE A 401 14.36 14.00 -19.23
CA ILE A 401 14.47 14.41 -20.63
C ILE A 401 13.84 15.79 -20.84
N LYS A 402 12.63 16.04 -20.33
CA LYS A 402 11.94 17.35 -20.40
C LYS A 402 12.73 18.44 -19.69
N LYS A 403 13.41 18.11 -18.59
CA LYS A 403 14.32 19.01 -17.88
C LYS A 403 15.70 19.17 -18.56
N ARG A 404 15.91 18.54 -19.71
CA ARG A 404 17.20 18.52 -20.45
C ARG A 404 18.37 18.02 -19.61
N LYS A 405 18.12 17.12 -18.65
CA LYS A 405 19.17 16.45 -17.87
C LYS A 405 19.63 15.18 -18.59
N PRO A 406 20.89 14.77 -18.42
CA PRO A 406 21.33 13.47 -18.94
C PRO A 406 20.51 12.34 -18.33
N LEU A 407 20.23 11.30 -19.13
CA LEU A 407 19.52 10.11 -18.65
C LEU A 407 20.54 8.99 -18.43
N ARG A 408 21.04 8.86 -17.22
CA ARG A 408 22.00 7.85 -16.79
C ARG A 408 21.33 6.98 -15.74
N ILE A 409 21.11 5.72 -16.06
CA ILE A 409 20.39 4.77 -15.22
C ILE A 409 21.40 3.88 -14.50
N MET A 410 21.24 3.71 -13.20
CA MET A 410 21.97 2.72 -12.40
C MET A 410 20.99 1.83 -11.66
N ASP A 411 21.24 0.54 -11.64
CA ASP A 411 20.46 -0.42 -10.85
C ASP A 411 21.41 -1.21 -9.95
N ILE A 412 21.07 -1.35 -8.67
CA ILE A 412 21.86 -2.10 -7.71
C ILE A 412 21.07 -3.34 -7.24
N ALA A 413 21.78 -4.46 -7.08
CA ALA A 413 21.17 -5.78 -6.87
C ALA A 413 20.16 -6.11 -7.99
N SER A 414 20.64 -5.98 -9.23
CA SER A 414 19.81 -6.01 -10.45
C SER A 414 19.22 -7.39 -10.77
N GLY A 415 19.67 -8.47 -10.12
CA GLY A 415 19.40 -9.83 -10.56
C GLY A 415 19.92 -9.99 -12.00
N HIS A 416 19.09 -10.46 -12.92
CA HIS A 416 19.44 -10.49 -14.35
C HIS A 416 19.23 -9.13 -15.07
N GLY A 417 18.74 -8.09 -14.38
CA GLY A 417 18.51 -6.76 -14.97
C GLY A 417 17.29 -6.64 -15.90
N ARG A 418 16.47 -7.69 -16.04
CA ARG A 418 15.34 -7.75 -16.98
C ARG A 418 14.43 -6.54 -16.94
N TYR A 419 13.97 -6.13 -15.76
CA TYR A 419 13.00 -5.04 -15.62
C TYR A 419 13.55 -3.68 -16.07
N ILE A 420 14.85 -3.41 -15.89
CA ILE A 420 15.50 -2.21 -16.41
C ILE A 420 15.62 -2.29 -17.94
N LEU A 421 16.09 -3.40 -18.45
CA LEU A 421 16.27 -3.59 -19.90
C LEU A 421 14.92 -3.58 -20.63
N ASP A 422 13.85 -4.11 -20.03
CA ASP A 422 12.49 -4.01 -20.58
C ASP A 422 11.97 -2.56 -20.56
N ALA A 423 12.17 -1.83 -19.45
CA ALA A 423 11.76 -0.44 -19.34
C ALA A 423 12.45 0.46 -20.36
N VAL A 424 13.74 0.26 -20.56
CA VAL A 424 14.58 1.08 -21.45
C VAL A 424 14.16 0.93 -22.93
N THR A 425 13.73 -0.27 -23.35
CA THR A 425 13.27 -0.49 -24.75
C THR A 425 12.01 0.31 -25.10
N GLN A 426 11.26 0.78 -24.11
CA GLN A 426 10.03 1.55 -24.28
C GLN A 426 10.22 3.07 -24.11
N LEU A 427 11.46 3.52 -23.85
CA LEU A 427 11.73 4.95 -23.69
C LEU A 427 11.70 5.69 -25.01
N PRO A 428 11.17 6.94 -25.05
CA PRO A 428 11.15 7.76 -26.27
C PRO A 428 12.54 8.22 -26.72
N LYS A 429 13.50 8.22 -25.80
CA LYS A 429 14.90 8.56 -26.05
C LYS A 429 15.79 7.51 -25.40
N ARG A 430 16.79 7.06 -26.11
CA ARG A 430 17.83 6.13 -25.62
C ARG A 430 18.58 6.79 -24.45
N PRO A 431 18.83 6.09 -23.30
CA PRO A 431 19.66 6.59 -22.23
C PRO A 431 21.09 6.91 -22.69
N ASP A 432 21.75 7.80 -21.96
CA ASP A 432 23.17 8.10 -22.18
C ASP A 432 24.08 6.99 -21.64
N SER A 433 23.65 6.27 -20.59
CA SER A 433 24.31 5.07 -20.05
C SER A 433 23.38 4.26 -19.14
N ILE A 434 23.65 2.96 -19.04
CA ILE A 434 23.01 2.02 -18.10
C ILE A 434 24.10 1.26 -17.38
N LEU A 435 24.10 1.31 -16.05
CA LEU A 435 24.99 0.53 -15.19
C LEU A 435 24.16 -0.42 -14.34
N LEU A 436 24.29 -1.71 -14.58
CA LEU A 436 23.70 -2.76 -13.75
C LEU A 436 24.76 -3.32 -12.82
N ARG A 437 24.39 -3.57 -11.56
CA ARG A 437 25.29 -4.06 -10.52
C ARG A 437 24.61 -5.19 -9.75
N ASP A 438 25.32 -6.27 -9.52
CA ASP A 438 24.87 -7.36 -8.65
C ASP A 438 26.06 -8.01 -7.93
N TYR A 439 25.82 -8.59 -6.77
CA TYR A 439 26.85 -9.31 -6.02
C TYR A 439 27.16 -10.67 -6.63
N SER A 440 26.14 -11.34 -7.20
CA SER A 440 26.22 -12.70 -7.73
C SER A 440 26.83 -12.71 -9.13
N ASP A 441 27.92 -13.45 -9.31
CA ASP A 441 28.55 -13.69 -10.60
C ASP A 441 27.57 -14.34 -11.62
N ILE A 442 26.71 -15.25 -11.15
CA ILE A 442 25.68 -15.88 -11.98
C ILE A 442 24.73 -14.82 -12.55
N ASN A 443 24.30 -13.87 -11.73
CA ASN A 443 23.43 -12.80 -12.18
C ASN A 443 24.12 -11.86 -13.16
N VAL A 444 25.39 -11.54 -12.92
CA VAL A 444 26.21 -10.68 -13.79
C VAL A 444 26.36 -11.32 -15.17
N GLN A 445 26.74 -12.60 -15.25
CA GLN A 445 26.89 -13.33 -16.52
C GLN A 445 25.57 -13.42 -17.30
N ALA A 446 24.48 -13.77 -16.62
CA ALA A 446 23.15 -13.83 -17.24
C ALA A 446 22.68 -12.45 -17.75
N GLY A 447 22.97 -11.39 -17.00
CA GLY A 447 22.63 -10.02 -17.40
C GLY A 447 23.49 -9.51 -18.56
N GLN A 448 24.79 -9.81 -18.59
CA GLN A 448 25.68 -9.51 -19.72
C GLN A 448 25.21 -10.19 -21.01
N GLN A 449 24.82 -11.46 -20.92
CA GLN A 449 24.21 -12.17 -22.04
C GLN A 449 22.93 -11.47 -22.52
N MET A 450 22.05 -11.09 -21.60
CA MET A 450 20.79 -10.39 -21.94
C MET A 450 21.03 -9.02 -22.57
N ILE A 451 22.05 -8.27 -22.15
CA ILE A 451 22.46 -7.00 -22.76
C ILE A 451 22.89 -7.25 -24.21
N ALA A 452 23.73 -8.29 -24.46
CA ALA A 452 24.18 -8.63 -25.79
C ALA A 452 23.02 -9.07 -26.70
N GLU A 453 22.14 -9.95 -26.23
CA GLU A 453 20.96 -10.42 -26.98
C GLU A 453 20.02 -9.28 -27.39
N ARG A 454 19.97 -8.18 -26.62
CA ARG A 454 19.16 -6.99 -26.91
C ARG A 454 19.88 -5.92 -27.72
N GLY A 455 21.14 -6.12 -28.08
CA GLY A 455 21.95 -5.15 -28.83
C GLY A 455 22.20 -3.86 -28.05
N LEU A 456 22.39 -3.95 -26.72
CA LEU A 456 22.61 -2.82 -25.83
C LEU A 456 24.05 -2.73 -25.31
N SER A 457 24.99 -3.52 -25.86
CA SER A 457 26.38 -3.59 -25.38
C SER A 457 27.19 -2.30 -25.54
N ASP A 458 26.73 -1.37 -26.38
CA ASP A 458 27.31 -0.04 -26.55
C ASP A 458 26.85 0.97 -25.48
N LEU A 459 25.84 0.62 -24.69
CA LEU A 459 25.11 1.50 -23.79
C LEU A 459 25.07 0.99 -22.35
N ALA A 460 24.98 -0.33 -22.19
CA ALA A 460 24.78 -0.97 -20.90
C ALA A 460 26.00 -1.76 -20.48
N GLU A 461 26.41 -1.57 -19.24
CA GLU A 461 27.46 -2.33 -18.56
C GLU A 461 26.88 -3.08 -17.37
N PHE A 462 27.34 -4.31 -17.12
CA PHE A 462 26.97 -5.07 -15.93
C PHE A 462 28.25 -5.48 -15.19
N VAL A 463 28.37 -5.03 -13.93
CA VAL A 463 29.54 -5.26 -13.08
C VAL A 463 29.18 -6.00 -11.81
N GLN A 464 30.11 -6.83 -11.33
CA GLN A 464 30.00 -7.45 -10.01
C GLN A 464 30.34 -6.41 -8.92
N ALA A 465 29.38 -6.14 -8.00
CA ALA A 465 29.58 -5.15 -6.94
C ALA A 465 28.60 -5.37 -5.79
N ASP A 466 29.06 -5.04 -4.57
CA ASP A 466 28.24 -5.05 -3.38
C ASP A 466 27.34 -3.79 -3.32
N ALA A 467 26.05 -4.00 -3.08
CA ALA A 467 25.05 -2.94 -2.96
C ALA A 467 25.15 -2.17 -1.62
N PHE A 468 25.89 -2.70 -0.65
CA PHE A 468 26.09 -2.07 0.66
C PHE A 468 27.47 -1.39 0.79
N ASP A 469 28.33 -1.52 -0.21
CA ASP A 469 29.61 -0.79 -0.22
C ASP A 469 29.38 0.68 -0.60
N THR A 470 29.31 1.52 0.44
CA THR A 470 29.13 2.97 0.33
C THR A 470 30.19 3.64 -0.57
N GLN A 471 31.46 3.20 -0.51
CA GLN A 471 32.55 3.79 -1.29
C GLN A 471 32.47 3.41 -2.75
N SER A 472 32.22 2.15 -3.03
CA SER A 472 31.99 1.64 -4.39
C SER A 472 30.81 2.35 -5.07
N LEU A 473 29.69 2.54 -4.36
CA LEU A 473 28.55 3.30 -4.86
C LEU A 473 28.92 4.76 -5.13
N ALA A 474 29.55 5.43 -4.17
CA ALA A 474 29.89 6.85 -4.27
C ALA A 474 30.90 7.16 -5.40
N SER A 475 31.73 6.17 -5.78
CA SER A 475 32.78 6.32 -6.81
C SER A 475 32.26 6.18 -8.24
N VAL A 476 30.99 5.77 -8.46
CA VAL A 476 30.41 5.53 -9.79
C VAL A 476 30.53 6.76 -10.70
N LYS A 477 31.08 6.54 -11.88
CA LYS A 477 31.25 7.55 -12.94
C LYS A 477 30.82 6.97 -14.31
N PRO A 478 30.07 7.75 -15.10
CA PRO A 478 29.47 9.05 -14.78
C PRO A 478 28.35 8.91 -13.74
N LYS A 479 28.12 9.94 -12.91
CA LYS A 479 27.09 9.91 -11.86
C LYS A 479 25.71 9.68 -12.46
N PRO A 480 24.90 8.73 -11.91
CA PRO A 480 23.54 8.49 -12.38
C PRO A 480 22.60 9.64 -12.05
N THR A 481 21.55 9.80 -12.86
CA THR A 481 20.42 10.71 -12.63
C THR A 481 19.17 9.96 -12.18
N LEU A 482 19.11 8.66 -12.45
CA LEU A 482 18.06 7.74 -12.04
C LEU A 482 18.71 6.47 -11.51
N ALA A 483 18.54 6.19 -10.23
CA ALA A 483 18.97 4.93 -9.64
C ALA A 483 17.77 4.06 -9.24
N VAL A 484 17.95 2.75 -9.28
CA VAL A 484 16.93 1.78 -8.88
C VAL A 484 17.53 0.81 -7.87
N VAL A 485 16.73 0.38 -6.90
CA VAL A 485 17.01 -0.74 -6.00
C VAL A 485 15.72 -1.52 -5.80
N SER A 486 15.69 -2.76 -6.23
CA SER A 486 14.49 -3.58 -6.21
C SER A 486 14.73 -4.95 -5.61
N GLY A 487 13.93 -5.33 -4.61
CA GLY A 487 13.95 -6.67 -4.03
C GLY A 487 15.16 -6.94 -3.13
N LEU A 488 15.94 -5.93 -2.79
CA LEU A 488 17.13 -6.07 -1.96
C LEU A 488 16.83 -5.85 -0.48
N TYR A 489 16.24 -4.71 -0.14
CA TYR A 489 16.11 -4.27 1.24
C TYR A 489 15.18 -5.16 2.08
N GLU A 490 14.25 -5.84 1.44
CA GLU A 490 13.35 -6.80 2.08
C GLU A 490 14.08 -8.05 2.62
N LEU A 491 15.24 -8.38 2.03
CA LEU A 491 16.02 -9.56 2.39
C LEU A 491 16.91 -9.34 3.62
N PHE A 492 17.17 -8.08 3.98
CA PHE A 492 18.06 -7.73 5.08
C PHE A 492 17.29 -7.07 6.21
N SER A 493 17.33 -7.65 7.40
CA SER A 493 16.59 -7.15 8.58
C SER A 493 17.20 -5.88 9.15
N ASP A 494 18.52 -5.74 9.08
CA ASP A 494 19.32 -4.68 9.69
C ASP A 494 19.19 -3.36 8.93
N ASN A 495 18.79 -2.29 9.61
CA ASN A 495 18.69 -0.95 9.03
C ASN A 495 20.05 -0.27 8.84
N ASP A 496 21.10 -0.70 9.54
CA ASP A 496 22.43 -0.13 9.36
C ASP A 496 22.99 -0.47 7.97
N LEU A 497 22.73 -1.67 7.45
CA LEU A 497 23.07 -2.03 6.07
C LEU A 497 22.32 -1.15 5.06
N LEU A 498 21.02 -0.93 5.28
CA LEU A 498 20.24 -0.06 4.40
C LEU A 498 20.76 1.38 4.42
N ARG A 499 21.14 1.90 5.59
CA ARG A 499 21.74 3.25 5.70
C ARG A 499 23.03 3.34 4.89
N GLN A 500 23.90 2.33 4.93
CA GLN A 500 25.15 2.30 4.15
C GLN A 500 24.85 2.35 2.64
N SER A 501 23.92 1.54 2.17
CA SER A 501 23.49 1.53 0.77
C SER A 501 22.88 2.89 0.35
N LEU A 502 21.94 3.41 1.14
CA LEU A 502 21.25 4.69 0.86
C LEU A 502 22.22 5.88 0.91
N GLU A 503 23.21 5.88 1.82
CA GLU A 503 24.27 6.88 1.88
C GLU A 503 25.15 6.83 0.62
N GLY A 504 25.54 5.64 0.19
CA GLY A 504 26.27 5.43 -1.05
C GLY A 504 25.52 5.94 -2.27
N LEU A 505 24.23 5.58 -2.39
CA LEU A 505 23.33 6.06 -3.45
C LEU A 505 23.16 7.59 -3.41
N SER A 506 23.04 8.15 -2.21
CA SER A 506 22.95 9.60 -2.04
C SER A 506 24.19 10.34 -2.57
N LYS A 507 25.39 9.77 -2.38
CA LYS A 507 26.65 10.31 -2.91
C LYS A 507 26.80 10.08 -4.42
N ALA A 508 26.28 8.97 -4.93
CA ALA A 508 26.33 8.61 -6.35
C ALA A 508 25.38 9.46 -7.21
N ILE A 509 24.11 9.59 -6.80
CA ILE A 509 23.07 10.26 -7.60
C ILE A 509 23.33 11.76 -7.68
N LEU A 510 23.18 12.34 -8.87
CA LEU A 510 23.25 13.79 -9.07
C LEU A 510 22.15 14.51 -8.29
N LYS A 511 22.43 15.75 -7.88
CA LYS A 511 21.41 16.63 -7.28
C LYS A 511 20.20 16.75 -8.20
N ASP A 512 19.00 16.72 -7.62
CA ASP A 512 17.70 16.64 -8.30
C ASP A 512 17.49 15.38 -9.16
N GLY A 513 18.37 14.37 -9.05
CA GLY A 513 18.16 13.04 -9.60
C GLY A 513 17.18 12.24 -8.74
N TYR A 514 16.86 11.02 -9.19
CA TYR A 514 15.82 10.21 -8.56
C TYR A 514 16.34 8.84 -8.13
N LEU A 515 15.81 8.35 -7.02
CA LEU A 515 15.95 6.98 -6.53
C LEU A 515 14.60 6.30 -6.58
N ILE A 516 14.48 5.18 -7.30
CA ILE A 516 13.34 4.26 -7.25
C ILE A 516 13.72 3.11 -6.34
N TYR A 517 12.89 2.83 -5.33
CA TYR A 517 13.13 1.76 -4.38
C TYR A 517 11.87 0.97 -4.07
N THR A 518 12.04 -0.31 -3.79
CA THR A 518 10.93 -1.17 -3.41
C THR A 518 10.86 -1.37 -1.90
N GLY A 519 9.67 -1.67 -1.42
CA GLY A 519 9.39 -2.07 -0.07
C GLY A 519 8.37 -3.21 -0.06
N GLN A 520 8.43 -4.04 0.98
CA GLN A 520 7.45 -5.07 1.24
C GLN A 520 6.82 -4.79 2.60
N ILE A 521 5.66 -4.14 2.58
CA ILE A 521 5.02 -3.63 3.79
C ILE A 521 4.19 -4.69 4.51
N TRP A 522 3.74 -5.70 3.80
CA TRP A 522 2.95 -6.82 4.32
C TRP A 522 3.07 -8.04 3.41
N HIS A 523 2.82 -9.27 3.94
CA HIS A 523 2.73 -10.47 3.12
C HIS A 523 1.82 -11.53 3.77
N PRO A 524 0.77 -12.04 3.06
CA PRO A 524 -0.18 -13.00 3.64
C PRO A 524 0.41 -14.39 3.90
N GLN A 525 1.53 -14.70 3.27
CA GLN A 525 2.22 -15.98 3.37
C GLN A 525 3.59 -15.87 4.07
N GLN A 526 3.81 -14.83 4.90
CA GLN A 526 5.11 -14.58 5.53
C GLN A 526 5.62 -15.80 6.31
N GLU A 527 4.75 -16.46 7.09
CA GLU A 527 5.13 -17.64 7.85
C GLU A 527 5.46 -18.86 6.95
N PHE A 528 4.69 -19.05 5.86
CA PHE A 528 4.99 -20.10 4.87
C PHE A 528 6.37 -19.87 4.24
N ILE A 529 6.67 -18.65 3.83
CA ILE A 529 7.96 -18.29 3.25
C ILE A 529 9.09 -18.59 4.24
N ALA A 530 8.98 -18.09 5.47
CA ALA A 530 9.99 -18.27 6.50
C ALA A 530 10.20 -19.74 6.95
N ARG A 531 9.13 -20.56 6.91
CA ARG A 531 9.18 -21.93 7.42
C ARG A 531 9.40 -23.00 6.36
N ALA A 532 9.11 -22.70 5.07
CA ALA A 532 9.13 -23.72 4.03
C ALA A 532 10.06 -23.41 2.84
N LEU A 533 10.45 -22.15 2.63
CA LEU A 533 11.29 -21.75 1.51
C LEU A 533 12.71 -21.43 1.97
N THR A 534 13.68 -21.66 1.07
CA THR A 534 15.10 -21.37 1.28
C THR A 534 15.51 -20.08 0.55
N SER A 535 16.44 -19.35 1.16
CA SER A 535 17.09 -18.18 0.57
C SER A 535 18.28 -18.60 -0.29
N HIS A 536 18.67 -17.76 -1.25
CA HIS A 536 19.90 -17.87 -2.00
C HIS A 536 21.16 -17.73 -1.11
N ARG A 537 21.02 -17.26 0.13
CA ARG A 537 22.08 -17.14 1.13
C ARG A 537 22.30 -18.50 1.80
N GLU A 538 23.20 -19.28 1.23
CA GLU A 538 23.67 -20.59 1.75
C GLU A 538 22.55 -21.61 2.07
N GLY A 539 21.33 -21.41 1.50
CA GLY A 539 20.20 -22.29 1.75
C GLY A 539 19.50 -22.08 3.11
N ASP A 540 19.77 -20.97 3.77
CA ASP A 540 19.09 -20.57 5.00
C ASP A 540 17.58 -20.39 4.81
N ALA A 541 16.82 -20.42 5.89
CA ALA A 541 15.40 -20.12 5.87
C ALA A 541 15.17 -18.68 5.37
N TRP A 542 14.23 -18.50 4.45
CA TRP A 542 13.93 -17.17 3.90
C TRP A 542 13.07 -16.35 4.87
N VAL A 543 13.70 -15.81 5.92
CA VAL A 543 13.05 -14.95 6.90
C VAL A 543 13.17 -13.49 6.47
N MET A 544 12.02 -12.87 6.19
CA MET A 544 11.93 -11.44 5.85
C MET A 544 11.43 -10.65 7.06
N ARG A 545 12.06 -9.51 7.34
CA ARG A 545 11.48 -8.50 8.20
C ARG A 545 10.72 -7.50 7.31
N LEU A 546 9.40 -7.46 7.46
CA LEU A 546 8.55 -6.53 6.71
C LEU A 546 8.74 -5.13 7.31
N ARG A 547 9.16 -4.18 6.48
CA ARG A 547 9.28 -2.77 6.86
C ARG A 547 8.00 -2.03 6.46
N SER A 548 7.45 -1.25 7.40
CA SER A 548 6.37 -0.34 7.05
C SER A 548 6.83 0.70 6.03
N GLN A 549 5.89 1.27 5.27
CA GLN A 549 6.22 2.37 4.36
C GLN A 549 6.80 3.57 5.11
N ALA A 550 6.29 3.86 6.32
CA ALA A 550 6.80 4.94 7.16
C ALA A 550 8.27 4.75 7.55
N GLU A 551 8.68 3.52 7.87
CA GLU A 551 10.07 3.19 8.20
C GLU A 551 10.98 3.38 6.98
N MET A 552 10.56 2.88 5.80
CA MET A 552 11.32 3.08 4.57
C MET A 552 11.47 4.55 4.22
N ASP A 553 10.40 5.33 4.36
CA ASP A 553 10.42 6.77 4.11
C ASP A 553 11.39 7.48 5.06
N ALA A 554 11.41 7.11 6.35
CA ALA A 554 12.34 7.68 7.33
C ALA A 554 13.81 7.38 6.99
N LEU A 555 14.13 6.16 6.58
CA LEU A 555 15.50 5.77 6.17
C LEU A 555 15.96 6.52 4.92
N VAL A 556 15.09 6.64 3.92
CA VAL A 556 15.38 7.33 2.65
C VAL A 556 15.55 8.84 2.89
N GLU A 557 14.73 9.45 3.75
CA GLU A 557 14.86 10.85 4.11
C GLU A 557 16.13 11.13 4.90
N ALA A 558 16.51 10.27 5.85
CA ALA A 558 17.74 10.38 6.61
C ALA A 558 18.98 10.37 5.70
N ALA A 559 18.89 9.72 4.53
CA ALA A 559 19.95 9.72 3.51
C ALA A 559 19.94 10.97 2.59
N GLY A 560 19.06 11.94 2.81
CA GLY A 560 18.98 13.21 2.06
C GLY A 560 18.15 13.12 0.78
N PHE A 561 17.10 12.29 0.78
CA PHE A 561 16.11 12.23 -0.28
C PHE A 561 14.73 12.69 0.22
N LYS A 562 13.86 13.09 -0.71
CA LYS A 562 12.45 13.39 -0.44
C LYS A 562 11.56 12.51 -1.29
N LYS A 563 10.68 11.72 -0.67
CA LYS A 563 9.69 10.92 -1.42
C LYS A 563 8.78 11.82 -2.24
N VAL A 564 8.63 11.51 -3.53
CA VAL A 564 7.82 12.29 -4.49
C VAL A 564 6.73 11.46 -5.15
N ASP A 565 6.86 10.14 -5.19
CA ASP A 565 5.87 9.26 -5.81
C ASP A 565 5.85 7.87 -5.19
N GLN A 566 4.76 7.13 -5.41
CA GLN A 566 4.62 5.75 -4.95
C GLN A 566 3.53 5.02 -5.73
N CYS A 567 3.82 3.78 -6.11
CA CYS A 567 2.87 2.78 -6.56
C CYS A 567 2.83 1.62 -5.55
N ILE A 568 1.70 0.93 -5.50
CA ILE A 568 1.54 -0.31 -4.73
C ILE A 568 0.75 -1.32 -5.56
N ASP A 569 1.02 -2.61 -5.39
CA ASP A 569 0.23 -3.65 -6.05
C ASP A 569 -1.19 -3.75 -5.47
N GLU A 570 -2.09 -4.39 -6.19
CA GLU A 570 -3.50 -4.54 -5.79
C GLU A 570 -3.70 -5.39 -4.53
N PHE A 571 -2.69 -6.17 -4.12
CA PHE A 571 -2.73 -7.03 -2.94
C PHE A 571 -2.22 -6.31 -1.68
N GLY A 572 -1.60 -5.14 -1.83
CA GLY A 572 -0.98 -4.37 -0.75
C GLY A 572 0.29 -5.02 -0.19
N ILE A 573 1.07 -5.72 -1.04
CA ILE A 573 2.29 -6.44 -0.65
C ILE A 573 3.52 -5.59 -0.92
N PHE A 574 3.71 -5.16 -2.18
CA PHE A 574 4.92 -4.47 -2.62
C PHE A 574 4.65 -3.02 -2.98
N THR A 575 5.40 -2.13 -2.39
CA THR A 575 5.46 -0.73 -2.80
C THR A 575 6.65 -0.49 -3.73
N VAL A 576 6.48 0.42 -4.67
CA VAL A 576 7.56 1.01 -5.48
C VAL A 576 7.48 2.51 -5.31
N SER A 577 8.45 3.07 -4.65
CA SER A 577 8.49 4.49 -4.29
C SER A 577 9.58 5.21 -5.06
N VAL A 578 9.39 6.50 -5.29
CA VAL A 578 10.38 7.39 -5.90
C VAL A 578 10.73 8.50 -4.94
N ALA A 579 12.01 8.72 -4.74
CA ALA A 579 12.50 9.84 -3.96
C ALA A 579 13.47 10.69 -4.79
N GLN A 580 13.39 12.00 -4.61
CA GLN A 580 14.25 12.96 -5.26
C GLN A 580 15.42 13.31 -4.35
N LYS A 581 16.64 13.35 -4.90
CA LYS A 581 17.84 13.82 -4.19
C LYS A 581 17.75 15.32 -3.97
N LEU A 582 17.91 15.74 -2.71
CA LEU A 582 17.89 17.14 -2.28
C LEU A 582 19.21 17.89 -2.58
#